data_dd1521251faacafce8c181f897b1e470
#
_entry.id   dd1521251faacafce8c181f897b1e470
#
_cell.length_a   1.000
_cell.length_b   1.000
_cell.length_c   1.000
_cell.angle_alpha   90.00
_cell.angle_beta   90.00
_cell.angle_gamma   90.00
#
_symmetry.space_group_name_H-M   'P 1'
#
loop_
_entity.id
_entity.type
_entity.pdbx_description
1 polymer ?
#
loop_
_entity_poly.entity_id
_entity_poly.type
_entity_poly.pdbx_seq_one_letter_code
_entity_poly.pdbx_strand_id
1 'polypeptide(L)'
;MDLPVEIRSIMEKMNSTTYNHSLRVWELALEVEVHFQMTDEVLSTAALVHDIGKYYIPERILDKHEGLSPLERDVIDLHPYLGYRILEDYKVGEAVKRTVLYHHGMGPKLLTPLPEFYSVTTMEKAKMLHTIDAFEALTTDRPYRRRMSVECAAAFLERQEGYHSRTLLYLKENVPDFQGMRKG
;
A
#
# COMPACT_ATOMS: atom_id res chain seq x y z
N MET A 1 -7.05 -10.00 13.77
CA MET A 1 -6.76 -8.54 13.78
C MET A 1 -7.98 -7.76 14.25
N ASP A 2 -7.85 -6.97 15.32
CA ASP A 2 -8.93 -6.14 15.87
C ASP A 2 -8.63 -4.66 15.65
N LEU A 3 -8.98 -4.16 14.44
CA LEU A 3 -8.95 -2.73 14.18
C LEU A 3 -10.07 -2.02 14.97
N PRO A 4 -9.80 -0.82 15.52
CA PRO A 4 -10.83 0.02 16.12
C PRO A 4 -12.02 0.20 15.17
N VAL A 5 -13.24 0.24 15.73
CA VAL A 5 -14.47 0.35 14.93
C VAL A 5 -14.51 1.64 14.11
N GLU A 6 -13.91 2.70 14.63
CA GLU A 6 -13.78 3.99 13.95
C GLU A 6 -12.93 3.90 12.69
N ILE A 7 -11.81 3.18 12.75
CA ILE A 7 -10.95 2.94 11.58
C ILE A 7 -11.71 2.18 10.51
N ARG A 8 -12.43 1.11 10.89
CA ARG A 8 -13.29 0.36 9.96
C ARG A 8 -14.35 1.27 9.32
N SER A 9 -15.00 2.13 10.13
CA SER A 9 -15.99 3.08 9.62
C SER A 9 -15.40 4.11 8.65
N ILE A 10 -14.15 4.55 8.84
CA ILE A 10 -13.47 5.45 7.89
C ILE A 10 -13.21 4.68 6.58
N MET A 11 -12.68 3.47 6.66
CA MET A 11 -12.38 2.64 5.48
C MET A 11 -13.64 2.36 4.65
N GLU A 12 -14.76 2.04 5.28
CA GLU A 12 -16.04 1.80 4.61
C GLU A 12 -16.59 3.04 3.87
N LYS A 13 -16.18 4.23 4.27
CA LYS A 13 -16.55 5.51 3.62
C LYS A 13 -15.56 5.94 2.54
N MET A 14 -14.45 5.24 2.39
CA MET A 14 -13.50 5.53 1.31
C MET A 14 -14.08 5.18 -0.05
N ASN A 15 -13.52 5.77 -1.08
CA ASN A 15 -13.80 5.37 -2.46
C ASN A 15 -13.64 3.86 -2.64
N SER A 16 -14.63 3.21 -3.27
CA SER A 16 -14.67 1.74 -3.40
C SER A 16 -13.45 1.16 -4.12
N THR A 17 -12.86 1.89 -5.06
CA THR A 17 -11.63 1.48 -5.76
C THR A 17 -10.46 1.40 -4.78
N THR A 18 -10.29 2.42 -3.94
CA THR A 18 -9.24 2.46 -2.92
C THR A 18 -9.47 1.40 -1.85
N TYR A 19 -10.70 1.24 -1.36
CA TYR A 19 -11.05 0.21 -0.37
C TYR A 19 -10.74 -1.20 -0.88
N ASN A 20 -11.22 -1.55 -2.08
CA ASN A 20 -10.99 -2.86 -2.67
C ASN A 20 -9.51 -3.12 -2.97
N HIS A 21 -8.75 -2.08 -3.35
CA HIS A 21 -7.31 -2.16 -3.48
C HIS A 21 -6.65 -2.52 -2.14
N SER A 22 -6.98 -1.80 -1.07
CA SER A 22 -6.43 -2.09 0.28
C SER A 22 -6.73 -3.51 0.74
N LEU A 23 -7.91 -4.07 0.42
CA LEU A 23 -8.24 -5.46 0.73
C LEU A 23 -7.32 -6.45 -0.01
N ARG A 24 -7.07 -6.25 -1.32
CA ARG A 24 -6.18 -7.13 -2.09
C ARG A 24 -4.72 -7.01 -1.65
N VAL A 25 -4.25 -5.79 -1.32
CA VAL A 25 -2.91 -5.58 -0.74
C VAL A 25 -2.79 -6.29 0.61
N TRP A 26 -3.83 -6.25 1.43
CA TRP A 26 -3.90 -6.98 2.68
C TRP A 26 -3.83 -8.50 2.51
N GLU A 27 -4.59 -9.06 1.57
CA GLU A 27 -4.56 -10.50 1.25
C GLU A 27 -3.14 -10.95 0.86
N LEU A 28 -2.48 -10.22 -0.04
CA LEU A 28 -1.10 -10.50 -0.43
C LEU A 28 -0.13 -10.34 0.76
N ALA A 29 -0.35 -9.36 1.62
CA ALA A 29 0.50 -9.16 2.80
C ALA A 29 0.38 -10.31 3.80
N LEU A 30 -0.80 -10.90 3.98
CA LEU A 30 -0.99 -12.10 4.81
C LEU A 30 -0.19 -13.29 4.27
N GLU A 31 -0.21 -13.51 2.94
CA GLU A 31 0.56 -14.58 2.31
C GLU A 31 2.08 -14.35 2.50
N VAL A 32 2.53 -13.11 2.35
CA VAL A 32 3.92 -12.72 2.57
C VAL A 32 4.33 -12.93 4.03
N GLU A 33 3.50 -12.55 5.00
CA GLU A 33 3.76 -12.80 6.43
C GLU A 33 3.92 -14.29 6.73
N VAL A 34 3.04 -15.13 6.20
CA VAL A 34 3.12 -16.59 6.35
C VAL A 34 4.41 -17.13 5.76
N HIS A 35 4.76 -16.71 4.53
CA HIS A 35 5.97 -17.16 3.85
C HIS A 35 7.25 -16.80 4.61
N PHE A 36 7.34 -15.58 5.14
CA PHE A 36 8.50 -15.11 5.91
C PHE A 36 8.41 -15.43 7.41
N GLN A 37 7.40 -16.19 7.84
CA GLN A 37 7.17 -16.60 9.24
C GLN A 37 7.11 -15.39 10.19
N MET A 38 6.50 -14.31 9.74
CA MET A 38 6.27 -13.11 10.57
C MET A 38 5.08 -13.37 11.51
N THR A 39 5.19 -12.98 12.77
CA THR A 39 4.19 -13.31 13.80
C THR A 39 3.54 -12.08 14.43
N ASP A 40 3.94 -10.88 14.03
CA ASP A 40 3.51 -9.64 14.69
C ASP A 40 2.35 -8.91 13.97
N GLU A 41 1.84 -9.46 12.86
CA GLU A 41 0.73 -8.92 12.05
C GLU A 41 0.88 -7.42 11.66
N VAL A 42 2.09 -6.88 11.73
CA VAL A 42 2.33 -5.45 11.45
C VAL A 42 2.19 -5.16 9.97
N LEU A 43 2.73 -6.03 9.11
CA LEU A 43 2.71 -5.83 7.66
C LEU A 43 1.27 -5.92 7.12
N SER A 44 0.53 -6.96 7.48
CA SER A 44 -0.86 -7.15 7.04
C SER A 44 -1.79 -6.07 7.60
N THR A 45 -1.62 -5.69 8.88
CA THR A 45 -2.40 -4.58 9.45
C THR A 45 -2.11 -3.26 8.73
N ALA A 46 -0.83 -2.95 8.49
CA ALA A 46 -0.45 -1.75 7.74
C ALA A 46 -0.97 -1.79 6.30
N ALA A 47 -0.91 -2.95 5.64
CA ALA A 47 -1.44 -3.15 4.29
C ALA A 47 -2.94 -2.84 4.19
N LEU A 48 -3.72 -3.26 5.18
CA LEU A 48 -5.16 -2.98 5.20
C LEU A 48 -5.46 -1.48 5.29
N VAL A 49 -4.66 -0.71 6.03
CA VAL A 49 -4.92 0.71 6.32
C VAL A 49 -3.95 1.68 5.64
N HIS A 50 -3.05 1.21 4.76
CA HIS A 50 -1.99 2.06 4.19
C HIS A 50 -2.53 3.29 3.47
N ASP A 51 -3.65 3.13 2.82
CA ASP A 51 -4.30 4.16 2.01
C ASP A 51 -5.38 4.98 2.77
N ILE A 52 -5.56 4.76 4.08
CA ILE A 52 -6.62 5.42 4.87
C ILE A 52 -6.54 6.95 4.80
N GLY A 53 -5.37 7.50 4.59
CA GLY A 53 -5.17 8.94 4.42
C GLY A 53 -5.83 9.52 3.17
N LYS A 54 -6.14 8.70 2.17
CA LYS A 54 -6.89 9.10 0.97
C LYS A 54 -8.33 9.52 1.30
N TYR A 55 -8.85 9.17 2.47
CA TYR A 55 -10.14 9.65 2.97
C TYR A 55 -10.25 11.19 2.97
N TYR A 56 -9.15 11.90 3.16
CA TYR A 56 -9.12 13.37 3.14
C TYR A 56 -8.79 13.95 1.76
N ILE A 57 -8.52 13.13 0.75
CA ILE A 57 -8.22 13.60 -0.60
C ILE A 57 -9.51 13.68 -1.40
N PRO A 58 -9.81 14.82 -2.04
CA PRO A 58 -11.03 14.97 -2.82
C PRO A 58 -11.14 13.90 -3.94
N GLU A 59 -12.30 13.26 -4.07
CA GLU A 59 -12.56 12.22 -5.08
C GLU A 59 -12.26 12.71 -6.51
N ARG A 60 -12.54 13.97 -6.82
CA ARG A 60 -12.20 14.57 -8.13
C ARG A 60 -10.71 14.49 -8.49
N ILE A 61 -9.82 14.31 -7.48
CA ILE A 61 -8.38 14.11 -7.69
C ILE A 61 -8.09 12.60 -7.79
N LEU A 62 -8.68 11.79 -6.91
CA LEU A 62 -8.46 10.33 -6.87
C LEU A 62 -9.01 9.64 -8.13
N ASP A 63 -10.17 10.06 -8.62
CA ASP A 63 -10.87 9.47 -9.77
C ASP A 63 -10.57 10.16 -11.09
N LYS A 64 -9.57 11.05 -11.13
CA LYS A 64 -9.23 11.79 -12.32
C LYS A 64 -8.71 10.86 -13.42
N HIS A 65 -9.40 10.80 -14.56
CA HIS A 65 -9.02 9.99 -15.72
C HIS A 65 -7.93 10.65 -16.57
N GLU A 66 -7.82 11.96 -16.49
CA GLU A 66 -6.77 12.75 -17.13
C GLU A 66 -5.50 12.73 -16.27
N GLY A 67 -4.36 13.05 -16.87
CA GLY A 67 -3.10 13.12 -16.12
C GLY A 67 -3.18 14.11 -14.94
N LEU A 68 -2.64 13.71 -13.79
CA LEU A 68 -2.53 14.56 -12.61
C LEU A 68 -1.55 15.71 -12.88
N SER A 69 -1.94 16.92 -12.49
CA SER A 69 -1.00 18.05 -12.40
C SER A 69 0.04 17.78 -11.28
N PRO A 70 1.19 18.49 -11.29
CA PRO A 70 2.17 18.35 -10.21
C PRO A 70 1.57 18.59 -8.82
N LEU A 71 0.73 19.62 -8.66
CA LEU A 71 0.08 19.94 -7.40
C LEU A 71 -0.90 18.84 -6.94
N GLU A 72 -1.68 18.26 -7.87
CA GLU A 72 -2.58 17.15 -7.53
C GLU A 72 -1.80 15.90 -7.11
N ARG A 73 -0.65 15.67 -7.72
CA ARG A 73 0.27 14.59 -7.32
C ARG A 73 0.81 14.83 -5.91
N ASP A 74 1.29 16.05 -5.63
CA ASP A 74 1.76 16.42 -4.29
C ASP A 74 0.67 16.21 -3.24
N VAL A 75 -0.60 16.50 -3.57
CA VAL A 75 -1.73 16.25 -2.67
C VAL A 75 -1.94 14.75 -2.42
N ILE A 76 -1.85 13.92 -3.46
CA ILE A 76 -1.95 12.45 -3.30
C ILE A 76 -0.77 11.93 -2.46
N ASP A 77 0.43 12.43 -2.71
CA ASP A 77 1.65 11.99 -2.01
C ASP A 77 1.63 12.31 -0.49
N LEU A 78 0.66 13.10 -0.03
CA LEU A 78 0.43 13.33 1.41
C LEU A 78 -0.30 12.17 2.10
N HIS A 79 -0.91 11.22 1.38
CA HIS A 79 -1.76 10.19 2.01
C HIS A 79 -1.04 9.33 3.06
N PRO A 80 0.27 8.99 2.97
CA PRO A 80 0.92 8.23 4.03
C PRO A 80 0.99 9.02 5.34
N TYR A 81 1.27 10.31 5.26
CA TYR A 81 1.28 11.20 6.43
C TYR A 81 -0.13 11.42 7.00
N LEU A 82 -1.12 11.66 6.15
CA LEU A 82 -2.51 11.79 6.59
C LEU A 82 -3.01 10.49 7.24
N GLY A 83 -2.63 9.34 6.68
CA GLY A 83 -2.91 8.04 7.26
C GLY A 83 -2.28 7.87 8.63
N TYR A 84 -1.00 8.20 8.77
CA TYR A 84 -0.31 8.21 10.07
C TYR A 84 -1.07 9.07 11.09
N ARG A 85 -1.47 10.30 10.73
CA ARG A 85 -2.22 11.23 11.60
C ARG A 85 -3.59 10.67 12.02
N ILE A 86 -4.33 10.05 11.10
CA ILE A 86 -5.59 9.36 11.45
C ILE A 86 -5.31 8.27 12.48
N LEU A 87 -4.30 7.43 12.24
CA LEU A 87 -4.00 6.29 13.10
C LEU A 87 -3.44 6.70 14.48
N GLU A 88 -2.88 7.92 14.63
CA GLU A 88 -2.46 8.46 15.93
C GLU A 88 -3.61 8.67 16.90
N ASP A 89 -4.80 9.04 16.40
CA ASP A 89 -5.99 9.30 17.22
C ASP A 89 -6.63 8.00 17.75
N TYR A 90 -6.17 6.85 17.27
CA TYR A 90 -6.72 5.55 17.64
C TYR A 90 -5.63 4.62 18.20
N LYS A 91 -6.06 3.59 18.94
CA LYS A 91 -5.15 2.61 19.58
C LYS A 91 -4.57 1.62 18.56
N VAL A 92 -3.87 2.14 17.56
CA VAL A 92 -3.12 1.34 16.58
C VAL A 92 -1.65 1.30 16.99
N GLY A 93 -1.01 0.14 16.86
CA GLY A 93 0.38 -0.04 17.25
C GLY A 93 1.35 0.88 16.49
N GLU A 94 2.36 1.40 17.18
CA GLU A 94 3.32 2.36 16.61
C GLU A 94 4.05 1.80 15.37
N ALA A 95 4.38 0.50 15.35
CA ALA A 95 5.01 -0.14 14.21
C ALA A 95 4.11 -0.10 12.96
N VAL A 96 2.80 -0.30 13.11
CA VAL A 96 1.82 -0.20 12.02
C VAL A 96 1.77 1.24 11.49
N LYS A 97 1.59 2.23 12.36
CA LYS A 97 1.52 3.65 11.99
C LYS A 97 2.75 4.09 11.18
N ARG A 98 3.94 3.70 11.64
CA ARG A 98 5.20 4.02 10.96
C ARG A 98 5.37 3.26 9.65
N THR A 99 4.93 2.00 9.56
CA THR A 99 4.92 1.26 8.31
C THR A 99 4.04 1.97 7.28
N VAL A 100 2.86 2.46 7.69
CA VAL A 100 1.99 3.30 6.84
C VAL A 100 2.68 4.61 6.45
N LEU A 101 3.33 5.30 7.39
CA LEU A 101 4.00 6.57 7.10
C LEU A 101 5.10 6.44 6.04
N TYR A 102 5.85 5.33 6.07
CA TYR A 102 7.05 5.16 5.24
C TYR A 102 6.88 4.25 4.03
N HIS A 103 5.67 3.76 3.73
CA HIS A 103 5.51 2.80 2.64
C HIS A 103 5.85 3.37 1.24
N HIS A 104 5.86 4.68 1.05
CA HIS A 104 6.40 5.33 -0.14
C HIS A 104 7.76 6.03 0.09
N GLY A 105 8.53 5.54 1.07
CA GLY A 105 9.85 6.10 1.43
C GLY A 105 9.76 7.14 2.54
N MET A 106 10.71 8.10 2.57
CA MET A 106 10.87 9.05 3.68
C MET A 106 9.79 10.13 3.78
N GLY A 107 8.70 9.98 3.04
CA GLY A 107 7.60 10.94 3.03
C GLY A 107 7.90 12.25 2.30
N PRO A 108 6.92 13.14 2.16
CA PRO A 108 7.13 14.43 1.51
C PRO A 108 8.16 15.25 2.28
N LYS A 109 9.16 15.78 1.57
CA LYS A 109 10.23 16.65 2.13
C LYS A 109 9.69 17.88 2.87
N LEU A 110 8.40 18.18 2.71
CA LEU A 110 7.71 19.35 3.28
C LEU A 110 7.27 19.15 4.75
N LEU A 111 7.29 17.92 5.25
CA LEU A 111 6.73 17.58 6.56
C LEU A 111 7.85 17.14 7.51
N THR A 112 8.53 18.09 8.09
CA THR A 112 9.46 17.89 9.22
C THR A 112 8.91 18.54 10.49
N PRO A 113 9.14 17.94 11.69
CA PRO A 113 9.97 16.77 11.95
C PRO A 113 9.19 15.46 11.88
N LEU A 114 9.67 14.51 11.07
CA LEU A 114 9.27 13.11 11.18
C LEU A 114 9.81 12.53 12.50
N PRO A 115 9.14 11.52 13.10
CA PRO A 115 9.66 10.88 14.31
C PRO A 115 11.11 10.39 14.11
N GLU A 116 12.03 10.79 14.98
CA GLU A 116 13.47 10.60 14.83
C GLU A 116 13.97 9.14 14.90
N PHE A 117 13.10 8.18 15.21
CA PHE A 117 13.54 6.79 15.40
C PHE A 117 12.97 5.85 14.35
N TYR A 118 13.84 5.43 13.44
CA TYR A 118 13.61 4.35 12.51
C TYR A 118 14.11 3.03 13.11
N SER A 119 13.20 2.07 13.34
CA SER A 119 13.68 0.70 13.48
C SER A 119 13.96 0.13 12.08
N VAL A 120 15.08 -0.60 11.93
CA VAL A 120 15.40 -1.29 10.67
C VAL A 120 14.23 -2.18 10.23
N THR A 121 13.63 -2.89 11.18
CA THR A 121 12.48 -3.78 10.96
C THR A 121 11.25 -3.03 10.43
N THR A 122 10.97 -1.82 10.92
CA THR A 122 9.83 -1.01 10.42
C THR A 122 10.08 -0.55 8.98
N MET A 123 11.30 -0.12 8.67
CA MET A 123 11.66 0.30 7.31
C MET A 123 11.62 -0.87 6.33
N GLU A 124 12.03 -2.07 6.76
CA GLU A 124 11.93 -3.28 5.97
C GLU A 124 10.47 -3.61 5.66
N LYS A 125 9.57 -3.58 6.66
CA LYS A 125 8.14 -3.79 6.46
C LYS A 125 7.50 -2.72 5.57
N ALA A 126 7.88 -1.46 5.72
CA ALA A 126 7.43 -0.38 4.83
C ALA A 126 7.84 -0.64 3.38
N LYS A 127 9.06 -1.13 3.15
CA LYS A 127 9.57 -1.51 1.84
C LYS A 127 8.85 -2.76 1.26
N MET A 128 8.53 -3.74 2.12
CA MET A 128 7.72 -4.89 1.73
C MET A 128 6.31 -4.44 1.32
N LEU A 129 5.67 -3.59 2.13
CA LEU A 129 4.36 -3.02 1.83
C LEU A 129 4.36 -2.24 0.51
N HIS A 130 5.35 -1.38 0.29
CA HIS A 130 5.52 -0.66 -0.98
C HIS A 130 5.60 -1.61 -2.18
N THR A 131 6.30 -2.73 -2.01
CA THR A 131 6.43 -3.74 -3.07
C THR A 131 5.10 -4.43 -3.37
N ILE A 132 4.35 -4.80 -2.34
CA ILE A 132 3.04 -5.45 -2.47
C ILE A 132 2.03 -4.51 -3.12
N ASP A 133 1.96 -3.25 -2.65
CA ASP A 133 1.10 -2.20 -3.18
C ASP A 133 1.37 -1.94 -4.68
N ALA A 134 2.62 -1.70 -5.04
CA ALA A 134 3.00 -1.47 -6.43
C ALA A 134 2.71 -2.69 -7.32
N PHE A 135 2.97 -3.90 -6.83
CA PHE A 135 2.71 -5.15 -7.56
C PHE A 135 1.20 -5.34 -7.79
N GLU A 136 0.37 -5.18 -6.74
CA GLU A 136 -1.09 -5.25 -6.86
C GLU A 136 -1.60 -4.20 -7.85
N ALA A 137 -1.15 -2.97 -7.69
CA ALA A 137 -1.54 -1.89 -8.60
C ALA A 137 -1.21 -2.21 -10.07
N LEU A 138 -0.09 -2.84 -10.37
CA LEU A 138 0.31 -3.21 -11.74
C LEU A 138 -0.47 -4.42 -12.27
N THR A 139 -0.81 -5.39 -11.44
CA THR A 139 -1.44 -6.66 -11.83
C THR A 139 -2.96 -6.64 -11.78
N THR A 140 -3.57 -5.53 -11.34
CA THR A 140 -5.02 -5.33 -11.31
C THR A 140 -5.47 -4.33 -12.39
N ASP A 141 -6.65 -4.56 -13.01
CA ASP A 141 -7.27 -3.62 -13.94
C ASP A 141 -7.67 -2.33 -13.22
N ARG A 142 -7.32 -1.19 -13.80
CA ARG A 142 -7.72 0.14 -13.35
C ARG A 142 -8.60 0.80 -14.41
N PRO A 143 -9.49 1.75 -14.09
CA PRO A 143 -10.37 2.39 -15.06
C PRO A 143 -9.64 2.97 -16.29
N TYR A 144 -8.40 3.40 -16.10
CA TYR A 144 -7.56 4.05 -17.13
C TYR A 144 -6.40 3.18 -17.62
N ARG A 145 -6.20 1.96 -17.11
CA ARG A 145 -5.08 1.08 -17.48
C ARG A 145 -5.43 -0.39 -17.27
N ARG A 146 -5.19 -1.19 -18.31
CA ARG A 146 -5.25 -2.65 -18.18
C ARG A 146 -4.09 -3.16 -17.30
N ARG A 147 -4.33 -4.25 -16.60
CA ARG A 147 -3.33 -4.95 -15.79
C ARG A 147 -2.16 -5.45 -16.65
N MET A 148 -1.01 -5.53 -16.06
CA MET A 148 0.16 -6.26 -16.58
C MET A 148 0.06 -7.74 -16.20
N SER A 149 0.78 -8.63 -16.92
CA SER A 149 1.04 -9.98 -16.41
C SER A 149 1.94 -9.92 -15.18
N VAL A 150 1.90 -10.97 -14.37
CA VAL A 150 2.75 -11.10 -13.17
C VAL A 150 4.23 -10.95 -13.53
N GLU A 151 4.68 -11.60 -14.61
CA GLU A 151 6.07 -11.53 -15.09
C GLU A 151 6.44 -10.10 -15.53
N CYS A 152 5.56 -9.44 -16.28
CA CYS A 152 5.82 -8.06 -16.73
C CYS A 152 5.86 -7.07 -15.57
N ALA A 153 4.96 -7.22 -14.59
CA ALA A 153 4.94 -6.38 -13.39
C ALA A 153 6.21 -6.58 -12.55
N ALA A 154 6.60 -7.83 -12.31
CA ALA A 154 7.83 -8.15 -11.59
C ALA A 154 9.07 -7.61 -12.31
N ALA A 155 9.20 -7.85 -13.61
CA ALA A 155 10.32 -7.35 -14.41
C ALA A 155 10.37 -5.80 -14.48
N PHE A 156 9.22 -5.14 -14.40
CA PHE A 156 9.14 -3.68 -14.32
C PHE A 156 9.68 -3.18 -12.97
N LEU A 157 9.26 -3.80 -11.85
CA LEU A 157 9.67 -3.42 -10.51
C LEU A 157 11.14 -3.77 -10.21
N GLU A 158 11.65 -4.90 -10.73
CA GLU A 158 13.05 -5.32 -10.59
C GLU A 158 14.06 -4.29 -11.14
N ARG A 159 13.64 -3.46 -12.11
CA ARG A 159 14.49 -2.43 -12.73
C ARG A 159 14.51 -1.10 -11.95
N GLN A 160 13.73 -1.00 -10.90
CA GLN A 160 13.60 0.22 -10.11
C GLN A 160 14.17 0.01 -8.72
N GLU A 161 14.72 1.07 -8.15
CA GLU A 161 15.17 1.06 -6.76
C GLU A 161 13.97 1.21 -5.80
N GLY A 162 14.15 0.79 -4.56
CA GLY A 162 13.17 1.02 -3.49
C GLY A 162 12.28 -0.19 -3.17
N TYR A 163 12.23 -1.22 -4.01
CA TYR A 163 11.42 -2.41 -3.75
C TYR A 163 12.17 -3.48 -2.95
N HIS A 164 11.42 -4.31 -2.22
CA HIS A 164 11.96 -5.43 -1.45
C HIS A 164 12.10 -6.68 -2.33
N SER A 165 13.32 -7.00 -2.75
CA SER A 165 13.59 -8.03 -3.76
C SER A 165 13.05 -9.43 -3.40
N ARG A 166 13.16 -9.84 -2.13
CA ARG A 166 12.64 -11.16 -1.69
C ARG A 166 11.11 -11.22 -1.72
N THR A 167 10.42 -10.14 -1.34
CA THR A 167 8.96 -10.04 -1.45
C THR A 167 8.53 -10.07 -2.91
N LEU A 168 9.23 -9.34 -3.77
CA LEU A 168 8.93 -9.32 -5.21
C LEU A 168 9.11 -10.70 -5.84
N LEU A 169 10.19 -11.42 -5.49
CA LEU A 169 10.41 -12.78 -5.93
C LEU A 169 9.27 -13.72 -5.50
N TYR A 170 8.87 -13.64 -4.22
CA TYR A 170 7.75 -14.42 -3.70
C TYR A 170 6.45 -14.16 -4.49
N LEU A 171 6.10 -12.90 -4.71
CA LEU A 171 4.89 -12.51 -5.45
C LEU A 171 4.92 -13.02 -6.89
N LYS A 172 6.07 -12.92 -7.55
CA LYS A 172 6.27 -13.42 -8.93
C LYS A 172 6.03 -14.93 -9.04
N GLU A 173 6.47 -15.70 -8.04
CA GLU A 173 6.42 -17.16 -8.08
C GLU A 173 5.08 -17.73 -7.59
N ASN A 174 4.34 -17.01 -6.76
CA ASN A 174 3.17 -17.56 -6.05
C ASN A 174 1.83 -16.90 -6.43
N VAL A 175 1.85 -15.66 -6.94
CA VAL A 175 0.60 -15.02 -7.39
C VAL A 175 0.22 -15.56 -8.78
N PRO A 176 -0.99 -16.15 -8.95
CA PRO A 176 -1.40 -16.70 -10.23
C PRO A 176 -1.61 -15.60 -11.28
N ASP A 177 -1.11 -15.84 -12.50
CA ASP A 177 -1.43 -14.96 -13.63
C ASP A 177 -2.84 -15.28 -14.16
N PHE A 178 -3.78 -14.44 -13.82
CA PHE A 178 -5.18 -14.57 -14.24
C PHE A 178 -5.42 -14.43 -15.75
N GLN A 179 -4.38 -14.20 -16.56
CA GLN A 179 -4.51 -14.16 -18.02
C GLN A 179 -4.84 -15.53 -18.63
N GLY A 180 -4.54 -16.63 -17.93
CA GLY A 180 -4.79 -18.01 -18.39
C GLY A 180 -6.23 -18.52 -18.21
N MET A 181 -7.08 -17.88 -17.43
CA MET A 181 -8.41 -18.41 -17.07
C MET A 181 -9.57 -18.01 -18.00
N ARG A 182 -9.31 -17.35 -19.12
CA ARG A 182 -10.34 -17.11 -20.15
C ARG A 182 -10.09 -17.95 -21.41
N LYS A 183 -10.14 -19.25 -21.26
CA LYS A 183 -10.46 -20.21 -22.35
C LYS A 183 -11.27 -21.33 -21.75
N GLY A 184 -12.57 -21.15 -21.69
CA GLY A 184 -13.60 -22.10 -21.37
C GLY A 184 -14.93 -21.50 -21.70
#